data_e51fe44dbd1387658e7a6487429429b4
#
_entry.id   e51fe44dbd1387658e7a6487429429b4
#
_cell.length_a   1.000
_cell.length_b   1.000
_cell.length_c   1.000
_cell.angle_alpha   90.00
_cell.angle_beta   90.00
_cell.angle_gamma   90.00
#
_symmetry.space_group_name_H-M   'P 1'
#
loop_
_entity.id
_entity.type
_entity.pdbx_description
1 polymer ?
#
loop_
_entity_poly.entity_id
_entity_poly.type
_entity_poly.pdbx_seq_one_letter_code
_entity_poly.pdbx_strand_id
1 'polypeptide(L)'
;MARVEFGVFMTVHLKKLSVGSQSLDNLRDWQALRLAQGGRLVHVTRNRPRRADELLDGGSIYWIIKGVVTARQAIIDLAEAQRADGTPACGIVLSPEIIQVTPTRMRIFQGWRYLEAKDAPPDIGADDAGDMPAELAAELRDLGIF
;
A
#
# COMPACT_ATOMS: atom_id res chain seq x y z
N MET A 1 6.75 -10.59 -25.80
CA MET A 1 6.63 -10.30 -25.53
C MET A 1 6.35 -9.83 -25.14
N ALA A 2 6.11 -9.60 -25.18
CA ALA A 2 5.83 -9.19 -24.75
C ALA A 2 5.19 -8.66 -24.43
N ARG A 3 5.06 -8.49 -23.94
CA ARG A 3 4.42 -8.05 -23.78
C ARG A 3 4.43 -6.91 -24.08
N VAL A 4 4.42 -6.80 -24.73
CA VAL A 4 4.59 -6.10 -25.09
C VAL A 4 4.46 -5.54 -25.48
N GLU A 5 4.43 -5.54 -25.84
CA GLU A 5 4.48 -5.17 -26.33
C GLU A 5 3.83 -4.68 -26.50
N PHE A 6 3.04 -4.62 -26.67
CA PHE A 6 2.45 -4.35 -26.62
C PHE A 6 1.66 -4.66 -25.76
N GLY A 7 0.56 -5.13 -26.10
CA GLY A 7 -0.15 -5.64 -24.94
C GLY A 7 0.66 -5.68 -23.70
N VAL A 8 1.22 -4.64 -23.36
CA VAL A 8 2.04 -4.52 -22.16
C VAL A 8 1.14 -4.26 -20.98
N PHE A 9 1.19 -5.11 -19.94
CA PHE A 9 0.55 -4.81 -18.69
C PHE A 9 1.27 -3.64 -18.05
N MET A 10 0.51 -2.60 -17.76
CA MET A 10 1.03 -1.46 -17.03
C MET A 10 0.73 -1.71 -15.56
N THR A 11 1.78 -1.78 -14.75
CA THR A 11 1.60 -1.95 -13.31
C THR A 11 0.70 -0.86 -12.76
N VAL A 12 -0.26 -1.25 -11.94
CA VAL A 12 -1.07 -0.31 -11.17
C VAL A 12 -0.98 -0.69 -9.70
N HIS A 13 -1.15 0.27 -8.84
CA HIS A 13 -1.11 0.08 -7.40
C HIS A 13 -2.46 0.41 -6.78
N LEU A 14 -2.59 0.14 -5.50
CA LEU A 14 -3.71 0.59 -4.69
C LEU A 14 -3.21 1.58 -3.64
N LYS A 15 -4.06 2.51 -3.25
CA LYS A 15 -3.81 3.35 -2.09
C LYS A 15 -4.98 3.21 -1.13
N LYS A 16 -4.68 3.14 0.16
CA LYS A 16 -5.69 2.89 1.17
C LYS A 16 -5.28 3.48 2.51
N LEU A 17 -6.27 3.99 3.22
CA LEU A 17 -6.08 4.44 4.59
C LEU A 17 -5.77 3.22 5.48
N SER A 18 -4.72 3.33 6.29
CA SER A 18 -4.39 2.31 7.27
C SER A 18 -5.22 2.56 8.52
N VAL A 19 -6.35 1.90 8.59
CA VAL A 19 -7.30 2.09 9.69
C VAL A 19 -6.71 1.53 10.97
N GLY A 20 -6.74 2.34 12.03
CA GLY A 20 -6.24 1.93 13.34
C GLY A 20 -4.76 2.16 13.56
N SER A 21 -4.02 2.56 12.54
CA SER A 21 -2.60 2.85 12.67
C SER A 21 -2.37 4.34 12.83
N GLN A 22 -1.55 4.70 13.82
CA GLN A 22 -1.21 6.08 14.10
C GLN A 22 0.16 6.46 13.51
N SER A 23 0.95 5.46 13.14
CA SER A 23 2.29 5.65 12.62
C SER A 23 2.72 4.42 11.85
N LEU A 24 3.84 4.54 11.15
CA LEU A 24 4.45 3.40 10.46
C LEU A 24 4.87 2.32 11.44
N ASP A 25 5.42 2.70 12.59
CA ASP A 25 5.80 1.74 13.62
C ASP A 25 4.59 0.97 14.13
N ASN A 26 3.46 1.64 14.28
CA ASN A 26 2.21 1.02 14.69
C ASN A 26 1.79 -0.04 13.68
N LEU A 27 1.88 0.27 12.41
CA LEU A 27 1.56 -0.68 11.33
C LEU A 27 2.50 -1.88 11.37
N ARG A 28 3.79 -1.64 11.57
CA ARG A 28 4.78 -2.71 11.66
C ARG A 28 4.50 -3.63 12.83
N ASP A 29 4.20 -3.06 13.99
CA ASP A 29 3.91 -3.84 15.20
C ASP A 29 2.67 -4.71 15.01
N TRP A 30 1.65 -4.14 14.41
CA TRP A 30 0.39 -4.82 14.15
C TRP A 30 0.60 -6.03 13.24
N GLN A 31 1.37 -5.84 12.17
CA GLN A 31 1.63 -6.91 11.21
C GLN A 31 2.56 -7.97 11.79
N ALA A 32 3.54 -7.56 12.60
CA ALA A 32 4.43 -8.50 13.26
C ALA A 32 3.64 -9.42 14.19
N LEU A 33 2.67 -8.87 14.91
CA LEU A 33 1.79 -9.65 15.77
C LEU A 33 0.98 -10.65 14.96
N ARG A 34 0.43 -10.23 13.84
CA ARG A 34 -0.32 -11.11 12.94
C ARG A 34 0.53 -12.27 12.43
N LEU A 35 1.74 -11.98 11.99
CA LEU A 35 2.65 -12.99 11.49
C LEU A 35 3.06 -13.96 12.59
N ALA A 36 3.25 -13.47 13.81
CA ALA A 36 3.60 -14.31 14.95
C ALA A 36 2.48 -15.30 15.30
N GLN A 37 1.25 -14.96 14.93
CA GLN A 37 0.10 -15.84 15.13
C GLN A 37 -0.05 -16.90 14.04
N GLY A 38 0.89 -16.94 13.09
CA GLY A 38 0.94 -17.99 12.09
C GLY A 38 0.14 -17.75 10.83
N GLY A 39 -0.35 -16.54 10.63
CA GLY A 39 -1.16 -16.22 9.47
C GLY A 39 -0.38 -15.53 8.37
N ARG A 40 -1.02 -15.43 7.21
CA ARG A 40 -0.57 -14.54 6.14
C ARG A 40 -1.11 -13.14 6.41
N LEU A 41 -0.48 -12.15 5.79
CA LEU A 41 -1.03 -10.80 5.82
C LEU A 41 -2.07 -10.69 4.72
N VAL A 42 -3.33 -10.68 5.11
CA VAL A 42 -4.45 -10.56 4.17
C VAL A 42 -5.29 -9.38 4.58
N HIS A 43 -5.46 -8.44 3.67
CA HIS A 43 -6.34 -7.31 3.87
C HIS A 43 -7.66 -7.60 3.14
N VAL A 44 -8.75 -7.69 3.90
CA VAL A 44 -10.05 -8.02 3.34
C VAL A 44 -10.77 -6.75 2.90
N THR A 45 -11.19 -6.73 1.65
CA THR A 45 -11.93 -5.60 1.10
C THR A 45 -13.21 -6.09 0.44
N ARG A 46 -14.22 -5.22 0.38
CA ARG A 46 -15.52 -5.58 -0.17
C ARG A 46 -15.44 -5.98 -1.63
N ASN A 47 -14.75 -5.21 -2.43
CA ASN A 47 -14.76 -5.38 -3.88
C ASN A 47 -13.43 -5.89 -4.38
N ARG A 48 -13.49 -6.87 -5.30
CA ARG A 48 -12.29 -7.33 -5.99
C ARG A 48 -11.91 -6.28 -7.03
N PRO A 49 -10.63 -5.85 -7.04
CA PRO A 49 -10.18 -4.91 -8.06
C PRO A 49 -10.32 -5.50 -9.47
N ARG A 50 -10.83 -4.72 -10.40
CA ARG A 50 -11.00 -5.16 -11.79
C ARG A 50 -9.66 -5.27 -12.50
N ARG A 51 -8.71 -4.41 -12.17
CA ARG A 51 -7.38 -4.41 -12.78
C ARG A 51 -6.44 -5.35 -12.03
N ALA A 52 -6.95 -6.56 -11.74
CA ALA A 52 -6.20 -7.54 -10.96
C ALA A 52 -4.88 -7.93 -11.61
N ASP A 53 -4.87 -8.13 -12.92
CA ASP A 53 -3.64 -8.54 -13.62
C ASP A 53 -2.55 -7.47 -13.52
N GLU A 54 -2.95 -6.20 -13.58
CA GLU A 54 -2.00 -5.09 -13.46
C GLU A 54 -1.50 -4.96 -12.02
N LEU A 55 -2.36 -5.22 -11.04
CA LEU A 55 -1.95 -5.21 -9.63
C LEU A 55 -0.97 -6.33 -9.32
N LEU A 56 -1.18 -7.49 -9.92
CA LEU A 56 -0.32 -8.64 -9.68
C LEU A 56 0.97 -8.59 -10.51
N ASP A 57 1.08 -7.61 -11.39
CA ASP A 57 2.28 -7.37 -12.19
C ASP A 57 3.19 -6.35 -11.49
N GLY A 58 3.58 -6.64 -10.27
CA GLY A 58 4.47 -5.78 -9.49
C GLY A 58 3.77 -4.67 -8.71
N GLY A 59 2.46 -4.73 -8.58
CA GLY A 59 1.70 -3.72 -7.84
C GLY A 59 1.88 -3.82 -6.35
N SER A 60 1.65 -2.72 -5.66
CA SER A 60 1.72 -2.63 -4.20
C SER A 60 0.50 -1.89 -3.67
N ILE A 61 0.22 -2.09 -2.40
CA ILE A 61 -0.71 -1.24 -1.68
C ILE A 61 0.09 -0.16 -0.96
N TYR A 62 -0.32 1.10 -1.17
CA TYR A 62 0.32 2.27 -0.55
C TYR A 62 -0.52 2.70 0.63
N TRP A 63 0.05 2.66 1.82
CA TRP A 63 -0.65 2.94 3.05
C TRP A 63 -0.64 4.42 3.40
N ILE A 64 -1.84 4.96 3.62
CA ILE A 64 -2.02 6.35 4.05
C ILE A 64 -2.23 6.35 5.56
N ILE A 65 -1.34 7.02 6.28
CA ILE A 65 -1.40 7.15 7.72
C ILE A 65 -1.47 8.63 8.04
N LYS A 66 -2.55 9.06 8.68
CA LYS A 66 -2.77 10.47 9.03
C LYS A 66 -2.64 11.39 7.82
N GLY A 67 -3.20 10.97 6.69
CA GLY A 67 -3.20 11.78 5.48
C GLY A 67 -1.89 11.77 4.70
N VAL A 68 -0.94 10.92 5.07
CA VAL A 68 0.37 10.84 4.42
C VAL A 68 0.64 9.42 4.00
N VAL A 69 0.99 9.23 2.72
CA VAL A 69 1.48 7.93 2.25
C VAL A 69 2.89 7.77 2.77
N THR A 70 3.13 6.70 3.53
CA THR A 70 4.44 6.49 4.18
C THR A 70 5.10 5.18 3.80
N ALA A 71 4.33 4.20 3.33
CA ALA A 71 4.87 2.88 3.06
C ALA A 71 4.05 2.13 2.02
N ARG A 72 4.67 1.13 1.41
CA ARG A 72 3.97 0.23 0.50
C ARG A 72 4.31 -1.21 0.82
N GLN A 73 3.43 -2.11 0.43
CA GLN A 73 3.67 -3.55 0.50
C GLN A 73 3.27 -4.18 -0.82
N ALA A 74 4.10 -5.07 -1.32
CA ALA A 74 3.82 -5.76 -2.57
C ALA A 74 2.57 -6.63 -2.42
N ILE A 75 1.73 -6.61 -3.46
CA ILE A 75 0.54 -7.45 -3.52
C ILE A 75 0.96 -8.77 -4.14
N ILE A 76 0.83 -9.85 -3.39
CA ILE A 76 1.24 -11.18 -3.83
C ILE A 76 0.13 -11.89 -4.58
N ASP A 77 -1.10 -11.74 -4.08
CA ASP A 77 -2.24 -12.48 -4.64
C ASP A 77 -3.53 -11.77 -4.27
N LEU A 78 -4.58 -12.11 -5.00
CA LEU A 78 -5.94 -11.70 -4.68
C LEU A 78 -6.74 -12.97 -4.48
N ALA A 79 -7.15 -13.22 -3.25
CA ALA A 79 -7.80 -14.46 -2.87
C ALA A 79 -9.28 -14.23 -2.54
N GLU A 80 -10.05 -15.30 -2.55
CA GLU A 80 -11.41 -15.22 -2.06
C GLU A 80 -11.40 -15.11 -0.55
N ALA A 81 -12.33 -14.32 -0.03
CA ALA A 81 -12.44 -14.10 1.41
C ALA A 81 -13.90 -13.87 1.77
N GLN A 82 -14.17 -13.76 3.06
CA GLN A 82 -15.50 -13.44 3.56
C GLN A 82 -15.40 -12.33 4.59
N ARG A 83 -16.42 -11.49 4.60
CA ARG A 83 -16.54 -10.47 5.62
C ARG A 83 -17.09 -11.11 6.90
N ALA A 84 -17.05 -10.35 7.98
CA ALA A 84 -17.52 -10.85 9.27
C ALA A 84 -18.96 -11.37 9.24
N ASP A 85 -19.80 -10.80 8.36
CA ASP A 85 -21.20 -11.23 8.21
C ASP A 85 -21.35 -12.41 7.24
N GLY A 86 -20.26 -12.97 6.73
CA GLY A 86 -20.29 -14.11 5.81
C GLY A 86 -20.45 -13.75 4.34
N THR A 87 -20.59 -12.47 4.01
CA THR A 87 -20.71 -12.08 2.59
C THR A 87 -19.37 -12.22 1.86
N PRO A 88 -19.42 -12.53 0.55
CA PRO A 88 -18.19 -12.66 -0.23
C PRO A 88 -17.38 -11.36 -0.24
N ALA A 89 -16.07 -11.52 -0.25
CA ALA A 89 -15.13 -10.40 -0.25
C ALA A 89 -13.85 -10.81 -0.96
N CYS A 90 -12.92 -9.86 -1.10
CA CYS A 90 -11.63 -10.11 -1.70
C CYS A 90 -10.55 -9.98 -0.62
N GLY A 91 -9.64 -10.96 -0.58
CA GLY A 91 -8.48 -10.91 0.29
C GLY A 91 -7.27 -10.47 -0.50
N ILE A 92 -6.73 -9.32 -0.14
CA ILE A 92 -5.49 -8.84 -0.74
C ILE A 92 -4.34 -9.40 0.07
N VAL A 93 -3.60 -10.34 -0.52
CA VAL A 93 -2.48 -11.00 0.16
C VAL A 93 -1.23 -10.17 -0.03
N LEU A 94 -0.60 -9.80 1.07
CA LEU A 94 0.52 -8.86 1.06
C LEU A 94 1.83 -9.55 1.45
N SER A 95 2.91 -9.09 0.85
CA SER A 95 4.25 -9.44 1.28
C SER A 95 4.46 -8.94 2.71
N PRO A 96 5.19 -9.68 3.56
CA PRO A 96 5.48 -9.19 4.91
C PRO A 96 6.46 -8.03 4.95
N GLU A 97 7.12 -7.73 3.86
CA GLU A 97 8.08 -6.63 3.82
C GLU A 97 7.36 -5.30 3.63
N ILE A 98 7.56 -4.38 4.57
CA ILE A 98 7.05 -3.01 4.48
C ILE A 98 8.15 -2.13 3.93
N ILE A 99 7.89 -1.53 2.78
CA ILE A 99 8.88 -0.68 2.10
C ILE A 99 8.49 0.77 2.33
N GLN A 100 9.40 1.53 2.91
CA GLN A 100 9.15 2.93 3.19
C GLN A 100 9.28 3.75 1.91
N VAL A 101 8.33 4.68 1.71
CA VAL A 101 8.32 5.53 0.52
C VAL A 101 8.41 7.00 0.92
N THR A 102 8.73 7.84 -0.06
CA THR A 102 8.77 9.29 0.17
C THR A 102 7.42 9.78 0.68
N PRO A 103 7.37 10.37 1.88
CA PRO A 103 6.10 10.81 2.46
C PRO A 103 5.39 11.79 1.53
N THR A 104 4.13 11.51 1.24
CA THR A 104 3.35 12.28 0.28
C THR A 104 1.94 12.44 0.81
N ARG A 105 1.46 13.68 0.91
CA ARG A 105 0.10 13.91 1.36
C ARG A 105 -0.88 13.44 0.31
N MET A 106 -1.93 12.80 0.79
CA MET A 106 -3.02 12.37 -0.08
C MET A 106 -4.34 12.61 0.63
N ARG A 107 -5.39 12.86 -0.18
CA ARG A 107 -6.73 13.05 0.34
C ARG A 107 -7.22 11.77 1.02
N ILE A 108 -7.89 11.91 2.14
CA ILE A 108 -8.50 10.79 2.85
C ILE A 108 -9.80 10.39 2.15
N PHE A 109 -10.03 9.08 2.04
CA PHE A 109 -11.22 8.52 1.43
C PHE A 109 -11.51 7.17 2.07
N GLN A 110 -12.70 6.62 1.81
CA GLN A 110 -13.05 5.30 2.29
C GLN A 110 -12.67 4.24 1.26
N GLY A 111 -12.30 3.06 1.74
CA GLY A 111 -11.92 1.95 0.89
C GLY A 111 -10.55 2.15 0.26
N TRP A 112 -10.39 1.59 -0.91
CA TRP A 112 -9.16 1.72 -1.66
C TRP A 112 -9.42 2.44 -2.98
N ARG A 113 -8.36 3.01 -3.56
CA ARG A 113 -8.38 3.60 -4.88
C ARG A 113 -7.20 3.09 -5.68
N TYR A 114 -7.32 3.06 -7.00
CA TYR A 114 -6.17 2.80 -7.83
C TYR A 114 -5.18 3.96 -7.74
N LEU A 115 -3.91 3.60 -7.76
CA LEU A 115 -2.81 4.56 -7.80
C LEU A 115 -1.97 4.19 -9.01
N GLU A 116 -1.92 5.07 -10.00
CA GLU A 116 -1.14 4.82 -11.21
C GLU A 116 0.35 4.83 -10.88
N ALA A 117 1.11 4.03 -11.61
CA ALA A 117 2.56 3.92 -11.35
C ALA A 117 3.26 5.27 -11.44
N LYS A 118 2.82 6.13 -12.34
CA LYS A 118 3.42 7.46 -12.52
C LYS A 118 3.19 8.38 -11.32
N ASP A 119 2.17 8.10 -10.53
CA ASP A 119 1.79 8.92 -9.37
C ASP A 119 2.29 8.33 -8.05
N ALA A 120 2.86 7.13 -8.09
CA ALA A 120 3.30 6.45 -6.89
C ALA A 120 4.58 7.08 -6.33
N PRO A 121 4.61 7.39 -5.02
CA PRO A 121 5.83 7.92 -4.42
C PRO A 121 6.98 6.94 -4.54
N PRO A 122 8.19 7.42 -4.80
CA PRO A 122 9.35 6.55 -4.89
C PRO A 122 9.75 5.98 -3.53
N ASP A 123 10.40 4.83 -3.57
CA ASP A 123 10.94 4.23 -2.36
C ASP A 123 12.04 5.12 -1.79
N ILE A 124 12.15 5.13 -0.47
CA ILE A 124 13.20 5.88 0.21
C ILE A 124 14.40 4.96 0.39
N GLY A 125 15.57 5.43 -0.05
CA GLY A 125 16.82 4.78 0.30
C GLY A 125 17.16 5.07 1.76
N ALA A 126 17.97 4.21 2.36
CA ALA A 126 18.32 4.35 3.77
C ALA A 126 18.94 5.73 4.08
N ASP A 127 19.69 6.27 3.12
CA ASP A 127 20.33 7.58 3.29
C ASP A 127 19.33 8.73 3.22
N ASP A 128 18.26 8.54 2.47
CA ASP A 128 17.25 9.58 2.28
C ASP A 128 16.27 9.63 3.44
N ALA A 129 16.01 8.48 4.06
CA ALA A 129 15.05 8.40 5.14
C ALA A 129 15.49 9.20 6.36
N GLY A 130 16.76 9.11 6.70
CA GLY A 130 17.31 9.76 7.88
C GLY A 130 16.44 9.48 9.09
N ASP A 131 16.45 10.41 10.02
CA ASP A 131 15.63 10.32 11.22
C ASP A 131 14.41 11.24 11.15
N MET A 132 14.11 11.74 9.97
CA MET A 132 13.03 12.71 9.81
C MET A 132 11.66 12.04 9.95
N PRO A 133 10.81 12.53 10.84
CA PRO A 133 9.44 12.01 10.94
C PRO A 133 8.67 12.21 9.63
N ALA A 134 7.79 11.27 9.31
CA ALA A 134 7.02 11.32 8.07
C ALA A 134 6.20 12.61 7.94
N GLU A 135 5.60 13.05 9.02
CA GLU A 135 4.78 14.26 9.01
C GLU A 135 5.61 15.49 8.66
N LEU A 136 6.82 15.58 9.19
CA LEU A 136 7.71 16.70 8.91
C LEU A 136 8.17 16.65 7.45
N ALA A 137 8.54 15.48 6.96
CA ALA A 137 8.95 15.33 5.57
C ALA A 137 7.81 15.74 4.62
N ALA A 138 6.58 15.33 4.92
CA ALA A 138 5.43 15.70 4.12
C ALA A 138 5.19 17.21 4.11
N GLU A 139 5.35 17.85 5.26
CA GLU A 139 5.22 19.31 5.35
C GLU A 139 6.26 20.01 4.49
N LEU A 140 7.49 19.53 4.53
CA LEU A 140 8.56 20.12 3.72
C LEU A 140 8.29 19.96 2.23
N ARG A 141 7.74 18.82 1.84
CA ARG A 141 7.37 18.60 0.44
C ARG A 141 6.26 19.56 0.01
N ASP A 142 5.23 19.73 0.86
CA ASP A 142 4.13 20.67 0.58
C ASP A 142 4.63 22.09 0.41
N LEU A 143 5.68 22.43 1.13
CA LEU A 143 6.30 23.76 1.05
C LEU A 143 7.29 23.89 -0.10
N GLY A 144 7.55 22.81 -0.81
CA GLY A 144 8.48 22.83 -1.92
C GLY A 144 9.94 22.82 -1.54
N ILE A 145 10.25 22.45 -0.30
CA ILE A 145 11.62 22.47 0.23
C ILE A 145 12.32 21.12 0.02
N PHE A 146 11.54 20.07 -0.04
CA PHE A 146 12.05 18.71 0.03
C PHE A 146 11.98 17.98 -1.29
#